data_f1cc218bef3a2db0e19e938d5ce972b3
#
_entry.id   f1cc218bef3a2db0e19e938d5ce972b3
#
_cell.length_a   1.000
_cell.length_b   1.000
_cell.length_c   1.000
_cell.angle_alpha   90.00
_cell.angle_beta   90.00
_cell.angle_gamma   90.00
#
_symmetry.space_group_name_H-M   'P 1'
#
loop_
_entity.id
_entity.type
_entity.pdbx_description
1 polymer ?
#
loop_
_entity_poly.entity_id
_entity_poly.type
_entity_poly.pdbx_seq_one_letter_code
_entity_poly.pdbx_strand_id
1 'polypeptide(L)'
;MKLWTKPHIGTDTLQKPSNGYKGDDRMKIKKIVLLAMLITTIFILTGCGKSYEEKIEERYGIEIEGADNDTLKIIDEYFANLPKGFVKELKKYEGIDDRKLHIEIGNKTSFYSDIGKGDTWKIKKDDDIKRTLGYFTGYSICYNITTRKYRNGLLDEWSDYNPDDFEYGYNEDEFLKYVLNESKNEEVYFITTEALQSDWNDAAEIFSIIMNDDVDSSSVFKENPKLRAKAKYLCDEVNRAFETADETAYWNRYFK
;
A
#
# COMPACT_ATOMS: atom_id res chain seq x y z
N MET A 1 34.43 73.34 -8.22
CA MET A 1 34.72 74.52 -9.09
C MET A 1 33.98 74.40 -10.38
N LYS A 2 33.16 75.46 -10.76
CA LYS A 2 32.38 75.66 -12.01
C LYS A 2 31.09 74.87 -12.14
N LEU A 3 29.93 75.44 -11.85
CA LEU A 3 29.06 76.47 -12.46
C LEU A 3 28.18 75.87 -13.58
N TRP A 4 26.90 75.77 -13.28
CA TRP A 4 25.70 76.54 -13.70
C TRP A 4 25.59 76.81 -15.23
N THR A 5 24.47 76.26 -15.80
CA THR A 5 23.56 77.10 -16.61
C THR A 5 22.23 76.42 -16.84
N LYS A 6 21.13 77.08 -16.43
CA LYS A 6 19.79 76.92 -17.05
C LYS A 6 19.77 77.77 -18.34
N PRO A 7 18.94 77.38 -19.32
CA PRO A 7 17.82 78.26 -19.57
C PRO A 7 16.54 77.57 -20.18
N HIS A 8 15.54 78.32 -20.07
CA HIS A 8 14.40 78.77 -20.88
C HIS A 8 13.13 77.94 -20.92
N ILE A 9 12.13 78.59 -20.39
CA ILE A 9 10.69 78.47 -20.46
C ILE A 9 10.24 78.71 -21.91
N GLY A 10 9.53 77.74 -22.48
CA GLY A 10 8.72 77.91 -23.69
C GLY A 10 7.27 77.59 -23.34
N THR A 11 6.46 78.61 -23.34
CA THR A 11 4.99 78.55 -23.24
C THR A 11 4.44 78.13 -24.58
N ASP A 12 3.79 76.96 -24.70
CA ASP A 12 2.93 76.67 -25.83
C ASP A 12 1.59 76.06 -25.37
N THR A 13 0.65 76.75 -25.75
CA THR A 13 -0.80 76.67 -25.86
C THR A 13 -1.44 75.30 -25.68
N LEU A 14 -2.35 75.25 -24.72
CA LEU A 14 -3.37 74.25 -24.51
C LEU A 14 -4.28 74.08 -25.74
N GLN A 15 -4.15 72.94 -26.44
CA GLN A 15 -5.21 72.40 -27.27
C GLN A 15 -5.97 71.30 -26.51
N LYS A 16 -7.25 71.55 -26.23
CA LYS A 16 -8.21 70.55 -25.73
C LYS A 16 -8.39 69.45 -26.77
N PRO A 17 -8.18 68.16 -26.46
CA PRO A 17 -8.68 67.10 -27.32
C PRO A 17 -10.15 66.84 -27.03
N SER A 18 -10.90 66.74 -28.11
CA SER A 18 -12.33 66.45 -28.21
C SER A 18 -12.69 65.11 -27.52
N ASN A 19 -13.74 65.17 -26.69
CA ASN A 19 -14.42 64.00 -26.19
C ASN A 19 -15.09 63.19 -27.34
N GLY A 20 -14.50 62.06 -27.66
CA GLY A 20 -15.08 61.10 -28.57
C GLY A 20 -14.67 59.66 -28.19
N TYR A 21 -15.63 58.82 -27.91
CA TYR A 21 -15.49 57.38 -27.71
C TYR A 21 -14.77 56.86 -26.43
N LYS A 22 -15.40 56.92 -25.29
CA LYS A 22 -14.98 56.18 -24.09
C LYS A 22 -16.00 55.15 -23.54
N GLY A 23 -17.05 54.82 -24.29
CA GLY A 23 -18.10 53.92 -23.79
C GLY A 23 -17.83 52.43 -24.11
N ASP A 24 -17.29 52.13 -25.29
CA ASP A 24 -17.25 50.74 -25.79
C ASP A 24 -16.04 49.94 -25.23
N ASP A 25 -14.90 50.60 -25.07
CA ASP A 25 -13.68 49.94 -24.56
C ASP A 25 -13.79 49.53 -23.08
N ARG A 26 -14.49 50.31 -22.25
CA ARG A 26 -14.73 49.98 -20.84
C ARG A 26 -15.60 48.70 -20.68
N MET A 27 -16.55 48.51 -21.61
CA MET A 27 -17.41 47.33 -21.61
C MET A 27 -16.66 46.08 -22.08
N LYS A 28 -15.79 46.19 -23.05
CA LYS A 28 -14.92 45.13 -23.54
C LYS A 28 -13.91 44.70 -22.47
N ILE A 29 -13.26 45.65 -21.78
CA ILE A 29 -12.33 45.37 -20.68
C ILE A 29 -13.04 44.67 -19.51
N LYS A 30 -14.24 45.12 -19.12
CA LYS A 30 -15.03 44.47 -18.06
C LYS A 30 -15.41 43.02 -18.43
N LYS A 31 -15.76 42.75 -19.70
CA LYS A 31 -16.06 41.40 -20.17
C LYS A 31 -14.82 40.51 -20.18
N ILE A 32 -13.66 41.00 -20.58
CA ILE A 32 -12.39 40.27 -20.56
C ILE A 32 -11.96 39.97 -19.12
N VAL A 33 -12.06 40.91 -18.20
CA VAL A 33 -11.76 40.70 -16.77
C VAL A 33 -12.74 39.70 -16.13
N LEU A 34 -14.02 39.77 -16.45
CA LEU A 34 -15.02 38.84 -15.97
C LEU A 34 -14.78 37.41 -16.51
N LEU A 35 -14.39 37.28 -17.79
CA LEU A 35 -14.05 36.00 -18.40
C LEU A 35 -12.75 35.42 -17.79
N ALA A 36 -11.74 36.27 -17.56
CA ALA A 36 -10.50 35.85 -16.91
C ALA A 36 -10.74 35.40 -15.45
N MET A 37 -11.60 36.11 -14.70
CA MET A 37 -12.00 35.68 -13.34
C MET A 37 -12.80 34.39 -13.38
N LEU A 38 -13.69 34.19 -14.36
CA LEU A 38 -14.47 32.94 -14.50
C LEU A 38 -13.55 31.75 -14.83
N ILE A 39 -12.56 31.95 -15.72
CA ILE A 39 -11.58 30.93 -16.08
C ILE A 39 -10.69 30.59 -14.86
N THR A 40 -10.21 31.59 -14.11
CA THR A 40 -9.44 31.34 -12.88
C THR A 40 -10.26 30.63 -11.80
N THR A 41 -11.55 30.97 -11.67
CA THR A 41 -12.44 30.28 -10.70
C THR A 41 -12.69 28.83 -11.11
N ILE A 42 -12.82 28.54 -12.40
CA ILE A 42 -12.95 27.18 -12.91
C ILE A 42 -11.64 26.39 -12.66
N PHE A 43 -10.47 26.97 -12.88
CA PHE A 43 -9.19 26.34 -12.58
C PHE A 43 -8.99 26.07 -11.05
N ILE A 44 -9.46 26.95 -10.19
CA ILE A 44 -9.42 26.76 -8.74
C ILE A 44 -10.40 25.68 -8.28
N LEU A 45 -11.58 25.56 -8.92
CA LEU A 45 -12.59 24.55 -8.59
C LEU A 45 -12.25 23.17 -9.16
N THR A 46 -11.47 23.06 -10.24
CA THR A 46 -11.02 21.77 -10.81
C THR A 46 -9.70 21.30 -10.25
N GLY A 47 -8.92 22.15 -9.56
CA GLY A 47 -7.62 21.83 -8.96
C GLY A 47 -7.66 21.34 -7.51
N CYS A 48 -8.84 21.22 -6.88
CA CYS A 48 -8.96 20.89 -5.45
C CYS A 48 -9.47 19.48 -5.17
N GLY A 49 -9.37 18.56 -6.13
CA GLY A 49 -9.66 17.13 -5.90
C GLY A 49 -8.39 16.41 -5.49
N LYS A 50 -8.44 15.65 -4.39
CA LYS A 50 -7.36 14.74 -4.00
C LYS A 50 -7.00 13.82 -5.17
N SER A 51 -5.70 13.55 -5.35
CA SER A 51 -5.23 12.54 -6.30
C SER A 51 -5.79 11.16 -5.95
N TYR A 52 -5.68 10.20 -6.87
CA TYR A 52 -6.13 8.84 -6.57
C TYR A 52 -5.27 8.20 -5.47
N GLU A 53 -3.97 8.47 -5.48
CA GLU A 53 -3.03 8.07 -4.45
C GLU A 53 -3.43 8.62 -3.07
N GLU A 54 -3.64 9.94 -2.94
CA GLU A 54 -4.08 10.56 -1.69
C GLU A 54 -5.40 9.98 -1.14
N LYS A 55 -6.31 9.54 -2.02
CA LYS A 55 -7.56 8.89 -1.60
C LYS A 55 -7.33 7.48 -1.03
N ILE A 56 -6.40 6.72 -1.61
CA ILE A 56 -6.01 5.40 -1.11
C ILE A 56 -5.32 5.55 0.24
N GLU A 57 -4.33 6.45 0.32
CA GLU A 57 -3.58 6.73 1.54
C GLU A 57 -4.50 7.10 2.71
N GLU A 58 -5.45 8.01 2.47
CA GLU A 58 -6.42 8.43 3.48
C GLU A 58 -7.37 7.29 3.88
N ARG A 59 -7.85 6.50 2.90
CA ARG A 59 -8.80 5.41 3.13
C ARG A 59 -8.22 4.32 4.03
N TYR A 60 -6.97 3.93 3.79
CA TYR A 60 -6.34 2.83 4.51
C TYR A 60 -5.34 3.28 5.58
N GLY A 61 -5.01 4.57 5.62
CA GLY A 61 -4.03 5.12 6.55
C GLY A 61 -2.61 4.62 6.29
N ILE A 62 -2.23 4.52 5.02
CA ILE A 62 -0.91 4.12 4.51
C ILE A 62 -0.24 5.30 3.82
N GLU A 63 1.04 5.18 3.51
CA GLU A 63 1.78 6.11 2.64
C GLU A 63 2.28 5.34 1.44
N ILE A 64 2.19 5.91 0.22
CA ILE A 64 2.59 5.26 -1.02
C ILE A 64 3.62 6.14 -1.73
N GLU A 65 4.66 5.54 -2.30
CA GLU A 65 5.66 6.23 -3.09
C GLU A 65 6.02 5.42 -4.34
N GLY A 66 6.13 6.11 -5.49
CA GLY A 66 6.63 5.56 -6.74
C GLY A 66 5.63 4.70 -7.53
N ALA A 67 4.38 4.60 -7.09
CA ALA A 67 3.34 3.83 -7.78
C ALA A 67 2.77 4.59 -8.99
N ASP A 68 2.62 3.91 -10.12
CA ASP A 68 1.81 4.40 -11.24
C ASP A 68 0.32 4.05 -11.03
N ASN A 69 -0.54 4.56 -11.91
CA ASN A 69 -1.99 4.39 -11.77
C ASN A 69 -2.45 2.91 -11.79
N ASP A 70 -1.76 2.04 -12.50
CA ASP A 70 -2.14 0.63 -12.56
C ASP A 70 -1.71 -0.08 -11.28
N THR A 71 -0.53 0.23 -10.77
CA THR A 71 -0.06 -0.21 -9.45
C THR A 71 -0.98 0.29 -8.32
N LEU A 72 -1.41 1.56 -8.36
CA LEU A 72 -2.35 2.11 -7.39
C LEU A 72 -3.69 1.36 -7.37
N LYS A 73 -4.21 0.92 -8.52
CA LYS A 73 -5.41 0.08 -8.57
C LYS A 73 -5.21 -1.26 -7.89
N ILE A 74 -4.08 -1.93 -8.14
CA ILE A 74 -3.75 -3.21 -7.48
C ILE A 74 -3.68 -3.03 -5.97
N ILE A 75 -3.05 -1.96 -5.51
CA ILE A 75 -2.95 -1.61 -4.08
C ILE A 75 -4.35 -1.37 -3.49
N ASP A 76 -5.19 -0.56 -4.14
CA ASP A 76 -6.56 -0.28 -3.68
C ASP A 76 -7.40 -1.55 -3.61
N GLU A 77 -7.38 -2.39 -4.64
CA GLU A 77 -8.09 -3.67 -4.69
C GLU A 77 -7.62 -4.63 -3.59
N TYR A 78 -6.31 -4.70 -3.36
CA TYR A 78 -5.75 -5.53 -2.31
C TYR A 78 -6.24 -5.10 -0.92
N PHE A 79 -6.09 -3.81 -0.58
CA PHE A 79 -6.49 -3.30 0.72
C PHE A 79 -8.01 -3.28 0.92
N ALA A 80 -8.79 -3.20 -0.16
CA ALA A 80 -10.25 -3.31 -0.09
C ALA A 80 -10.74 -4.70 0.38
N ASN A 81 -9.92 -5.74 0.20
CA ASN A 81 -10.20 -7.09 0.68
C ASN A 81 -9.87 -7.31 2.16
N LEU A 82 -9.16 -6.37 2.79
CA LEU A 82 -8.88 -6.45 4.23
C LEU A 82 -10.07 -5.90 5.04
N PRO A 83 -10.35 -6.44 6.23
CA PRO A 83 -11.41 -5.92 7.09
C PRO A 83 -11.19 -4.45 7.42
N LYS A 84 -12.30 -3.71 7.54
CA LYS A 84 -12.22 -2.29 7.89
C LYS A 84 -11.50 -2.08 9.21
N GLY A 85 -10.45 -1.27 9.21
CA GLY A 85 -9.64 -0.99 10.39
C GLY A 85 -8.50 -1.98 10.62
N PHE A 86 -8.42 -3.09 9.86
CA PHE A 86 -7.38 -4.10 10.01
C PHE A 86 -5.96 -3.51 9.84
N VAL A 87 -5.74 -2.70 8.81
CA VAL A 87 -4.44 -2.03 8.60
C VAL A 87 -4.05 -1.15 9.79
N LYS A 88 -5.01 -0.43 10.38
CA LYS A 88 -4.77 0.37 11.58
C LYS A 88 -4.38 -0.51 12.76
N GLU A 89 -5.06 -1.63 12.92
CA GLU A 89 -4.74 -2.60 13.97
C GLU A 89 -3.40 -3.30 13.71
N LEU A 90 -3.10 -3.68 12.48
CA LEU A 90 -1.84 -4.29 12.05
C LEU A 90 -0.62 -3.40 12.36
N LYS A 91 -0.77 -2.08 12.27
CA LYS A 91 0.29 -1.12 12.56
C LYS A 91 0.52 -0.86 14.05
N LYS A 92 -0.42 -1.19 14.92
CA LYS A 92 -0.27 -0.91 16.35
C LYS A 92 0.89 -1.70 16.93
N TYR A 93 1.65 -1.09 17.79
CA TYR A 93 2.65 -1.72 18.63
C TYR A 93 2.41 -1.29 20.07
N GLU A 94 2.75 -2.13 21.05
CA GLU A 94 2.46 -1.90 22.46
C GLU A 94 2.89 -0.49 22.90
N GLY A 95 1.91 0.36 23.24
CA GLY A 95 2.14 1.76 23.65
C GLY A 95 2.45 2.75 22.51
N ILE A 96 2.40 2.34 21.23
CA ILE A 96 2.68 3.19 20.08
C ILE A 96 1.54 3.05 19.06
N ASP A 97 0.66 4.07 19.00
CA ASP A 97 -0.53 4.03 18.13
C ASP A 97 -0.33 4.67 16.76
N ASP A 98 0.71 5.50 16.59
CA ASP A 98 0.91 6.33 15.39
C ASP A 98 1.93 5.76 14.40
N ARG A 99 2.16 4.44 14.45
CA ARG A 99 3.06 3.79 13.48
C ARG A 99 2.48 3.89 12.06
N LYS A 100 3.38 4.10 11.10
CA LYS A 100 3.03 4.22 9.69
C LYS A 100 3.26 2.91 8.95
N LEU A 101 2.53 2.71 7.88
CA LEU A 101 2.82 1.72 6.86
C LEU A 101 3.17 2.49 5.59
N HIS A 102 4.41 2.39 5.17
CA HIS A 102 4.92 3.01 3.96
C HIS A 102 5.16 1.94 2.89
N ILE A 103 4.61 2.14 1.69
CA ILE A 103 4.76 1.27 0.53
C ILE A 103 5.56 2.02 -0.53
N GLU A 104 6.75 1.53 -0.84
CA GLU A 104 7.65 2.10 -1.85
C GLU A 104 7.73 1.16 -3.06
N ILE A 105 7.28 1.62 -4.22
CA ILE A 105 7.40 0.89 -5.49
C ILE A 105 8.70 1.32 -6.18
N GLY A 106 9.65 0.40 -6.31
CA GLY A 106 11.00 0.75 -6.75
C GLY A 106 11.75 -0.38 -7.46
N ASN A 107 13.03 -0.50 -7.16
CA ASN A 107 13.95 -1.40 -7.86
C ASN A 107 14.27 -2.68 -7.09
N LYS A 108 13.77 -2.84 -5.87
CA LYS A 108 14.05 -4.01 -5.03
C LYS A 108 12.85 -4.33 -4.15
N THR A 109 12.75 -5.61 -3.78
CA THR A 109 11.78 -6.09 -2.80
C THR A 109 12.47 -6.28 -1.46
N SER A 110 11.93 -5.69 -0.40
CA SER A 110 12.41 -5.86 0.97
C SER A 110 11.39 -5.37 1.98
N PHE A 111 11.36 -6.03 3.12
CA PHE A 111 10.58 -5.65 4.29
C PHE A 111 11.50 -5.02 5.34
N TYR A 112 11.08 -3.92 5.93
CA TYR A 112 11.76 -3.29 7.04
C TYR A 112 10.73 -2.86 8.10
N SER A 113 10.98 -3.19 9.35
CA SER A 113 10.15 -2.77 10.48
C SER A 113 10.97 -1.99 11.49
N ASP A 114 10.50 -0.81 11.85
CA ASP A 114 11.02 0.02 12.94
C ASP A 114 9.94 0.15 14.00
N ILE A 115 10.22 -0.31 15.20
CA ILE A 115 9.25 -0.33 16.32
C ILE A 115 8.65 1.05 16.55
N GLY A 116 9.47 2.12 16.46
CA GLY A 116 9.03 3.49 16.76
C GLY A 116 8.38 4.22 15.58
N LYS A 117 8.67 3.80 14.34
CA LYS A 117 8.24 4.54 13.13
C LYS A 117 7.17 3.80 12.34
N GLY A 118 7.27 2.50 12.25
CA GLY A 118 6.38 1.66 11.46
C GLY A 118 7.08 0.76 10.47
N ASP A 119 6.32 0.24 9.53
CA ASP A 119 6.78 -0.72 8.55
C ASP A 119 6.99 -0.05 7.19
N THR A 120 8.06 -0.42 6.50
CA THR A 120 8.31 -0.02 5.11
C THR A 120 8.35 -1.28 4.24
N TRP A 121 7.43 -1.35 3.30
CA TRP A 121 7.31 -2.40 2.30
C TRP A 121 7.85 -1.89 0.98
N LYS A 122 9.04 -2.31 0.61
CA LYS A 122 9.59 -2.02 -0.72
C LYS A 122 9.22 -3.14 -1.65
N ILE A 123 8.62 -2.79 -2.78
CA ILE A 123 8.17 -3.74 -3.79
C ILE A 123 8.83 -3.38 -5.11
N LYS A 124 9.50 -4.34 -5.73
CA LYS A 124 10.08 -4.15 -7.04
C LYS A 124 8.95 -4.03 -8.07
N LYS A 125 9.06 -3.06 -8.97
CA LYS A 125 8.02 -2.71 -9.93
C LYS A 125 7.60 -3.87 -10.84
N ASP A 126 8.54 -4.77 -11.16
CA ASP A 126 8.30 -5.91 -12.07
C ASP A 126 7.84 -7.18 -11.32
N ASP A 127 7.74 -7.14 -9.99
CA ASP A 127 7.24 -8.26 -9.19
C ASP A 127 5.70 -8.38 -9.28
N ASP A 128 5.17 -9.52 -8.90
CA ASP A 128 3.74 -9.68 -8.62
C ASP A 128 3.39 -8.88 -7.35
N ILE A 129 2.92 -7.64 -7.58
CA ILE A 129 2.64 -6.68 -6.51
C ILE A 129 1.60 -7.21 -5.55
N LYS A 130 0.52 -7.83 -6.05
CA LYS A 130 -0.57 -8.37 -5.21
C LYS A 130 -0.07 -9.49 -4.30
N ARG A 131 0.71 -10.41 -4.86
CA ARG A 131 1.34 -11.49 -4.11
C ARG A 131 2.31 -10.96 -3.06
N THR A 132 3.14 -9.97 -3.42
CA THR A 132 4.10 -9.36 -2.51
C THR A 132 3.42 -8.60 -1.37
N LEU A 133 2.33 -7.88 -1.64
CA LEU A 133 1.49 -7.26 -0.61
C LEU A 133 0.93 -8.31 0.35
N GLY A 134 0.46 -9.44 -0.17
CA GLY A 134 0.01 -10.59 0.63
C GLY A 134 1.09 -11.15 1.53
N TYR A 135 2.30 -11.34 0.98
CA TYR A 135 3.45 -11.81 1.73
C TYR A 135 3.83 -10.84 2.87
N PHE A 136 3.95 -9.56 2.59
CA PHE A 136 4.30 -8.57 3.61
C PHE A 136 3.21 -8.38 4.67
N THR A 137 1.94 -8.50 4.26
CA THR A 137 0.83 -8.52 5.23
C THR A 137 0.94 -9.73 6.15
N GLY A 138 1.16 -10.93 5.60
CA GLY A 138 1.34 -12.16 6.38
C GLY A 138 2.54 -12.06 7.34
N TYR A 139 3.65 -11.52 6.88
CA TYR A 139 4.83 -11.28 7.70
C TYR A 139 4.55 -10.29 8.84
N SER A 140 3.85 -9.19 8.56
CA SER A 140 3.43 -8.22 9.57
C SER A 140 2.43 -8.80 10.57
N ILE A 141 1.56 -9.71 10.13
CA ILE A 141 0.64 -10.46 11.01
C ILE A 141 1.45 -11.30 12.00
N CYS A 142 2.39 -12.12 11.51
CA CYS A 142 3.25 -12.95 12.35
C CYS A 142 4.02 -12.10 13.36
N TYR A 143 4.67 -11.03 12.89
CA TYR A 143 5.37 -10.09 13.75
C TYR A 143 4.45 -9.49 14.81
N ASN A 144 3.26 -9.07 14.44
CA ASN A 144 2.28 -8.48 15.36
C ASN A 144 1.85 -9.48 16.45
N ILE A 145 1.49 -10.70 16.04
CA ILE A 145 0.99 -11.72 16.96
C ILE A 145 2.07 -12.15 17.94
N THR A 146 3.28 -12.40 17.46
CA THR A 146 4.40 -12.83 18.30
C THR A 146 4.88 -11.75 19.26
N THR A 147 4.79 -10.48 18.88
CA THR A 147 5.33 -9.37 19.68
C THR A 147 4.33 -8.71 20.62
N ARG A 148 3.01 -8.80 20.37
CA ARG A 148 2.01 -8.01 21.09
C ARG A 148 1.09 -8.75 22.03
N LYS A 149 0.36 -9.72 21.51
CA LYS A 149 -0.76 -10.32 22.24
C LYS A 149 -0.44 -11.64 22.87
N TYR A 150 0.45 -12.36 22.27
CA TYR A 150 0.74 -13.73 22.64
C TYR A 150 2.25 -13.87 22.71
N ARG A 151 2.79 -13.73 23.90
CA ARG A 151 4.20 -14.07 24.16
C ARG A 151 4.53 -15.52 23.81
N ASN A 152 3.50 -16.34 23.63
CA ASN A 152 3.54 -17.68 23.10
C ASN A 152 2.89 -17.59 21.72
N GLY A 153 3.67 -17.66 20.67
CA GLY A 153 3.31 -17.18 19.35
C GLY A 153 2.15 -17.90 18.68
N LEU A 154 1.61 -17.26 17.67
CA LEU A 154 0.74 -17.83 16.64
C LEU A 154 1.24 -19.19 16.16
N LEU A 155 2.52 -19.43 16.29
CA LEU A 155 3.22 -20.51 15.64
C LEU A 155 3.59 -21.65 16.60
N ASP A 156 3.04 -21.64 17.83
CA ASP A 156 3.34 -22.69 18.81
C ASP A 156 2.94 -24.09 18.31
N GLU A 157 1.81 -24.19 17.60
CA GLU A 157 1.34 -25.43 16.99
C GLU A 157 1.68 -25.51 15.48
N TRP A 158 2.37 -24.52 14.92
CA TRP A 158 2.67 -24.46 13.48
C TRP A 158 3.56 -25.61 13.04
N SER A 159 4.49 -26.02 13.87
CA SER A 159 5.37 -27.17 13.62
C SER A 159 4.60 -28.49 13.44
N ASP A 160 3.43 -28.64 14.06
CA ASP A 160 2.59 -29.85 13.97
C ASP A 160 2.05 -30.05 12.53
N TYR A 161 2.08 -29.02 11.72
CA TYR A 161 1.68 -29.04 10.33
C TYR A 161 2.84 -29.27 9.36
N ASN A 162 4.07 -29.44 9.87
CA ASN A 162 5.26 -29.71 9.06
C ASN A 162 5.50 -31.22 8.92
N PRO A 163 6.37 -31.66 8.01
CA PRO A 163 6.84 -33.04 7.98
C PRO A 163 7.53 -33.42 9.30
N ASP A 164 7.48 -34.71 9.64
CA ASP A 164 8.24 -35.24 10.77
C ASP A 164 9.74 -34.91 10.60
N ASP A 165 10.41 -34.58 11.70
CA ASP A 165 11.85 -34.25 11.74
C ASP A 165 12.24 -32.97 10.95
N PHE A 166 11.28 -32.14 10.52
CA PHE A 166 11.57 -30.86 9.87
C PHE A 166 11.90 -29.77 10.91
N GLU A 167 13.02 -29.08 10.67
CA GLU A 167 13.41 -27.86 11.42
C GLU A 167 13.73 -26.73 10.42
N TYR A 168 13.15 -25.55 10.66
CA TYR A 168 13.39 -24.37 9.81
C TYR A 168 14.86 -23.97 9.77
N GLY A 169 15.36 -23.68 8.56
CA GLY A 169 16.76 -23.28 8.35
C GLY A 169 17.77 -24.41 8.47
N TYR A 170 17.30 -25.66 8.62
CA TYR A 170 18.14 -26.86 8.70
C TYR A 170 17.76 -27.85 7.62
N ASN A 171 18.78 -28.47 6.98
CA ASN A 171 18.60 -29.57 6.00
C ASN A 171 17.58 -29.26 4.88
N GLU A 172 17.53 -28.01 4.39
CA GLU A 172 16.57 -27.55 3.39
C GLU A 172 16.53 -28.50 2.17
N ASP A 173 17.69 -28.99 1.72
CA ASP A 173 17.78 -29.89 0.56
C ASP A 173 16.98 -31.21 0.73
N GLU A 174 16.85 -31.71 1.95
CA GLU A 174 16.10 -32.95 2.25
C GLU A 174 14.59 -32.72 2.15
N PHE A 175 14.16 -31.47 2.32
CA PHE A 175 12.74 -31.10 2.35
C PHE A 175 12.24 -30.43 1.06
N LEU A 176 13.12 -30.20 0.06
CA LEU A 176 12.71 -29.67 -1.26
C LEU A 176 11.59 -30.48 -1.90
N LYS A 177 11.54 -31.80 -1.69
CA LYS A 177 10.50 -32.70 -2.17
C LYS A 177 9.09 -32.35 -1.68
N TYR A 178 8.97 -31.57 -0.59
CA TYR A 178 7.70 -31.13 -0.03
C TYR A 178 7.30 -29.71 -0.44
N VAL A 179 8.08 -29.07 -1.32
CA VAL A 179 7.79 -27.76 -1.88
C VAL A 179 6.89 -27.89 -3.11
N LEU A 180 5.90 -27.00 -3.26
CA LEU A 180 4.80 -27.10 -4.22
C LEU A 180 5.24 -27.47 -5.65
N ASN A 181 6.24 -26.82 -6.19
CA ASN A 181 6.67 -27.06 -7.58
C ASN A 181 7.80 -28.08 -7.72
N GLU A 182 8.36 -28.53 -6.62
CA GLU A 182 9.46 -29.49 -6.58
C GLU A 182 8.95 -30.91 -6.28
N SER A 183 7.76 -31.04 -5.70
CA SER A 183 7.18 -32.32 -5.30
C SER A 183 6.69 -33.13 -6.52
N LYS A 184 7.16 -34.36 -6.62
CA LYS A 184 6.82 -35.32 -7.71
C LYS A 184 5.91 -36.45 -7.24
N ASN A 185 4.89 -36.26 -6.50
CA ASN A 185 3.97 -37.23 -5.91
C ASN A 185 4.04 -37.37 -4.39
N GLU A 186 4.67 -36.42 -3.71
CA GLU A 186 4.68 -36.38 -2.25
C GLU A 186 3.70 -35.34 -1.73
N GLU A 187 3.40 -35.40 -0.45
CA GLU A 187 2.59 -34.36 0.21
C GLU A 187 3.31 -33.01 0.15
N VAL A 188 2.58 -31.95 -0.17
CA VAL A 188 3.10 -30.59 -0.24
C VAL A 188 2.83 -29.89 1.09
N TYR A 189 3.88 -29.39 1.70
CA TYR A 189 3.84 -28.67 2.98
C TYR A 189 4.24 -27.19 2.86
N PHE A 190 5.00 -26.83 1.81
CA PHE A 190 5.57 -25.49 1.63
C PHE A 190 5.26 -24.94 0.24
N ILE A 191 5.08 -23.63 0.15
CA ILE A 191 4.78 -22.95 -1.13
C ILE A 191 6.05 -22.78 -1.95
N THR A 192 7.11 -22.25 -1.34
CA THR A 192 8.42 -22.04 -1.99
C THR A 192 9.56 -22.52 -1.08
N THR A 193 10.78 -22.46 -1.60
CA THR A 193 11.97 -22.77 -0.82
C THR A 193 12.24 -21.77 0.29
N GLU A 194 11.81 -20.51 0.15
CA GLU A 194 11.91 -19.49 1.18
C GLU A 194 11.09 -19.85 2.43
N ALA A 195 9.98 -20.59 2.25
CA ALA A 195 9.19 -21.09 3.36
C ALA A 195 9.96 -22.06 4.28
N LEU A 196 11.02 -22.71 3.80
CA LEU A 196 11.84 -23.60 4.61
C LEU A 196 12.75 -22.86 5.61
N GLN A 197 12.95 -21.56 5.45
CA GLN A 197 13.92 -20.79 6.23
C GLN A 197 13.40 -20.38 7.61
N SER A 198 12.10 -20.09 7.71
CA SER A 198 11.47 -19.72 8.98
C SER A 198 9.95 -19.94 8.94
N ASP A 199 9.38 -20.13 10.11
CA ASP A 199 7.94 -20.19 10.33
C ASP A 199 7.21 -18.92 9.85
N TRP A 200 7.84 -17.75 9.99
CA TRP A 200 7.26 -16.49 9.51
C TRP A 200 7.23 -16.40 7.99
N ASN A 201 8.28 -16.89 7.31
CA ASN A 201 8.29 -16.94 5.85
C ASN A 201 7.23 -17.92 5.34
N ASP A 202 7.11 -19.09 5.96
CA ASP A 202 6.11 -20.10 5.62
C ASP A 202 4.68 -19.56 5.78
N ALA A 203 4.38 -18.94 6.93
CA ALA A 203 3.08 -18.32 7.16
C ALA A 203 2.79 -17.15 6.21
N ALA A 204 3.80 -16.33 5.91
CA ALA A 204 3.67 -15.20 4.98
C ALA A 204 3.41 -15.68 3.53
N GLU A 205 4.10 -16.74 3.09
CA GLU A 205 3.85 -17.37 1.78
C GLU A 205 2.42 -17.91 1.68
N ILE A 206 1.95 -18.60 2.70
CA ILE A 206 0.57 -19.11 2.75
C ILE A 206 -0.43 -17.95 2.71
N PHE A 207 -0.21 -16.89 3.49
CA PHE A 207 -1.08 -15.72 3.47
C PHE A 207 -1.08 -15.03 2.11
N SER A 208 0.05 -14.98 1.42
CA SER A 208 0.15 -14.43 0.06
C SER A 208 -0.74 -15.17 -0.94
N ILE A 209 -0.79 -16.50 -0.84
CA ILE A 209 -1.67 -17.32 -1.67
C ILE A 209 -3.14 -17.13 -1.28
N ILE A 210 -3.45 -17.08 0.01
CA ILE A 210 -4.80 -16.82 0.50
C ILE A 210 -5.35 -15.48 -0.03
N MET A 211 -4.54 -14.44 -0.07
CA MET A 211 -4.95 -13.11 -0.51
C MET A 211 -4.93 -12.92 -2.03
N ASN A 212 -4.41 -13.89 -2.78
CA ASN A 212 -4.43 -13.86 -4.24
C ASN A 212 -5.72 -14.49 -4.79
N ASP A 213 -6.36 -13.82 -5.78
CA ASP A 213 -7.61 -14.26 -6.41
C ASP A 213 -7.41 -15.13 -7.64
N ASP A 214 -6.16 -15.39 -8.02
CA ASP A 214 -5.88 -16.21 -9.18
C ASP A 214 -6.50 -17.61 -9.05
N VAL A 215 -6.96 -18.13 -10.16
CA VAL A 215 -7.60 -19.45 -10.22
C VAL A 215 -6.70 -20.54 -9.62
N ASP A 216 -5.39 -20.37 -9.76
CA ASP A 216 -4.39 -21.30 -9.23
C ASP A 216 -4.35 -21.32 -7.69
N SER A 217 -4.63 -20.21 -7.03
CA SER A 217 -4.66 -20.14 -5.55
C SER A 217 -5.73 -21.05 -4.95
N SER A 218 -6.88 -21.17 -5.61
CA SER A 218 -7.94 -22.09 -5.17
C SER A 218 -7.54 -23.55 -5.36
N SER A 219 -6.85 -23.90 -6.45
CA SER A 219 -6.39 -25.27 -6.72
C SER A 219 -5.29 -25.68 -5.76
N VAL A 220 -4.37 -24.76 -5.39
CA VAL A 220 -3.30 -25.04 -4.43
C VAL A 220 -3.83 -25.66 -3.13
N PHE A 221 -4.82 -25.03 -2.50
CA PHE A 221 -5.38 -25.54 -1.24
C PHE A 221 -6.30 -26.76 -1.44
N LYS A 222 -6.95 -26.87 -2.59
CA LYS A 222 -7.81 -28.01 -2.90
C LYS A 222 -7.01 -29.30 -3.12
N GLU A 223 -5.88 -29.16 -3.79
CA GLU A 223 -5.04 -30.30 -4.19
C GLU A 223 -4.03 -30.70 -3.11
N ASN A 224 -3.73 -29.78 -2.16
CA ASN A 224 -2.70 -29.97 -1.15
C ASN A 224 -3.28 -29.87 0.28
N PRO A 225 -3.77 -30.98 0.87
CA PRO A 225 -4.44 -30.98 2.16
C PRO A 225 -3.59 -30.43 3.32
N LYS A 226 -2.26 -30.62 3.29
CA LYS A 226 -1.35 -30.13 4.33
C LYS A 226 -1.23 -28.61 4.29
N LEU A 227 -1.07 -28.03 3.08
CA LEU A 227 -1.12 -26.57 2.91
C LEU A 227 -2.48 -26.00 3.31
N ARG A 228 -3.57 -26.69 2.99
CA ARG A 228 -4.91 -26.28 3.41
C ARG A 228 -5.05 -26.25 4.92
N ALA A 229 -4.52 -27.25 5.63
CA ALA A 229 -4.56 -27.31 7.08
C ALA A 229 -3.78 -26.15 7.71
N LYS A 230 -2.55 -25.89 7.25
CA LYS A 230 -1.77 -24.71 7.65
C LYS A 230 -2.52 -23.40 7.40
N ALA A 231 -3.07 -23.25 6.20
CA ALA A 231 -3.80 -22.04 5.82
C ALA A 231 -5.03 -21.80 6.70
N LYS A 232 -5.77 -22.88 7.02
CA LYS A 232 -6.90 -22.79 7.96
C LYS A 232 -6.45 -22.37 9.34
N TYR A 233 -5.42 -23.02 9.88
CA TYR A 233 -4.85 -22.67 11.18
C TYR A 233 -4.43 -21.19 11.24
N LEU A 234 -3.71 -20.71 10.22
CA LEU A 234 -3.32 -19.31 10.13
C LEU A 234 -4.54 -18.36 10.17
N CYS A 235 -5.58 -18.66 9.39
CA CYS A 235 -6.78 -17.83 9.35
C CYS A 235 -7.51 -17.82 10.71
N ASP A 236 -7.61 -18.96 11.38
CA ASP A 236 -8.22 -19.05 12.70
C ASP A 236 -7.44 -18.23 13.73
N GLU A 237 -6.10 -18.27 13.68
CA GLU A 237 -5.23 -17.48 14.55
C GLU A 237 -5.33 -15.97 14.27
N VAL A 238 -5.38 -15.56 13.01
CA VAL A 238 -5.60 -14.15 12.64
C VAL A 238 -6.95 -13.66 13.16
N ASN A 239 -8.01 -14.44 12.98
CA ASN A 239 -9.33 -14.10 13.48
C ASN A 239 -9.36 -13.99 15.01
N ARG A 240 -8.58 -14.80 15.71
CA ARG A 240 -8.46 -14.75 17.17
C ARG A 240 -7.63 -13.57 17.67
N ALA A 241 -6.59 -13.19 16.92
CA ALA A 241 -5.61 -12.20 17.35
C ALA A 241 -6.03 -10.75 17.08
N PHE A 242 -6.80 -10.52 16.03
CA PHE A 242 -7.19 -9.18 15.58
C PHE A 242 -8.67 -8.92 15.86
N GLU A 243 -8.98 -7.79 16.53
CA GLU A 243 -10.35 -7.39 16.85
C GLU A 243 -11.18 -7.04 15.60
N THR A 244 -10.50 -6.62 14.53
CA THR A 244 -11.12 -6.26 13.26
C THR A 244 -11.32 -7.46 12.34
N ALA A 245 -10.77 -8.63 12.67
CA ALA A 245 -10.89 -9.87 11.92
C ALA A 245 -12.02 -10.74 12.48
N ASP A 246 -12.76 -11.40 11.59
CA ASP A 246 -13.80 -12.36 11.94
C ASP A 246 -13.97 -13.43 10.85
N GLU A 247 -14.92 -14.33 11.04
CA GLU A 247 -15.23 -15.41 10.10
C GLU A 247 -15.67 -14.91 8.71
N THR A 248 -16.05 -13.63 8.57
CA THR A 248 -16.46 -13.05 7.30
C THR A 248 -15.29 -12.48 6.51
N ALA A 249 -14.11 -12.37 7.11
CA ALA A 249 -12.92 -11.86 6.47
C ALA A 249 -12.61 -12.62 5.17
N TYR A 250 -12.08 -11.88 4.19
CA TYR A 250 -11.81 -12.37 2.85
C TYR A 250 -10.93 -13.63 2.82
N TRP A 251 -9.97 -13.77 3.71
CA TRP A 251 -9.09 -14.93 3.80
C TRP A 251 -9.80 -16.22 4.22
N ASN A 252 -11.00 -16.15 4.78
CA ASN A 252 -11.76 -17.35 5.16
C ASN A 252 -12.53 -18.00 4.00
N ARG A 253 -12.52 -17.41 2.79
CA ARG A 253 -13.33 -17.86 1.65
C ARG A 253 -13.03 -19.29 1.18
N TYR A 254 -11.83 -19.77 1.42
CA TYR A 254 -11.41 -21.12 1.04
C TYR A 254 -11.82 -22.21 2.05
N PHE A 255 -12.33 -21.84 3.22
CA PHE A 255 -12.61 -22.74 4.34
C PHE A 255 -14.08 -22.82 4.71
N LYS A 256 -14.94 -22.15 3.96
CA LYS A 256 -16.41 -22.17 4.09
C LYS A 256 -17.05 -23.39 3.46
#